data_cd160a94aad65c6b01fc601ae4a27ab9
#
_entry.id   cd160a94aad65c6b01fc601ae4a27ab9
#
_cell.length_a   1.000
_cell.length_b   1.000
_cell.length_c   1.000
_cell.angle_alpha   90.00
_cell.angle_beta   90.00
_cell.angle_gamma   90.00
#
_symmetry.space_group_name_H-M   'P 1'
#
loop_
_entity.id
_entity.type
_entity.pdbx_description
1 polymer ?
#
loop_
_entity_poly.entity_id
_entity_poly.type
_entity_poly.pdbx_seq_one_letter_code
_entity_poly.pdbx_strand_id
1 'polypeptide(L)'
;MPKFIFTYGTDGQPFVGGWTEVEAPDHRAACAAFRAYHPDKIPNCLNCSSIYTEEQFKKTGMAGPDGNFGRFCHERITLRREAVTN
;
A
#
# COMPACT_ATOMS: atom_id res chain seq x y z
N MET A 1 -2.09 -4.96 13.60
CA MET A 1 -2.82 -3.89 12.90
C MET A 1 -3.24 -4.36 11.53
N PRO A 2 -4.33 -3.84 10.99
CA PRO A 2 -4.73 -4.23 9.63
C PRO A 2 -3.69 -3.83 8.59
N LYS A 3 -3.69 -4.53 7.49
CA LYS A 3 -2.83 -4.23 6.35
C LYS A 3 -3.64 -3.61 5.24
N PHE A 4 -3.05 -2.61 4.61
CA PHE A 4 -3.65 -1.95 3.44
C PHE A 4 -2.67 -2.08 2.29
N ILE A 5 -3.17 -2.39 1.11
CA ILE A 5 -2.34 -2.70 -0.06
C ILE A 5 -2.48 -1.56 -1.07
N PHE A 6 -1.37 -0.89 -1.35
CA PHE A 6 -1.33 0.22 -2.30
C PHE A 6 -0.68 -0.29 -3.58
N THR A 7 -1.48 -0.44 -4.62
CA THR A 7 -1.00 -1.03 -5.88
C THR A 7 -0.55 0.03 -6.88
N TYR A 8 0.34 -0.37 -7.78
CA TYR A 8 0.94 0.52 -8.76
C TYR A 8 0.73 -0.04 -10.16
N GLY A 9 0.02 0.69 -10.99
CA GLY A 9 -0.26 0.26 -12.35
C GLY A 9 0.05 1.29 -13.42
N THR A 10 0.60 2.44 -13.03
CA THR A 10 0.83 3.56 -13.95
C THR A 10 2.27 4.03 -13.86
N ASP A 11 2.86 4.38 -14.98
CA ASP A 11 4.22 4.94 -15.02
C ASP A 11 4.31 6.17 -14.13
N GLY A 12 5.42 6.30 -13.45
CA GLY A 12 5.64 7.39 -12.52
C GLY A 12 5.29 7.06 -11.08
N GLN A 13 4.62 5.95 -10.86
CA GLN A 13 4.36 5.45 -9.52
C GLN A 13 5.58 4.69 -9.01
N PRO A 14 5.73 4.54 -7.68
CA PRO A 14 6.98 4.00 -7.10
C PRO A 14 7.44 2.65 -7.64
N PHE A 15 6.56 1.67 -7.71
CA PHE A 15 6.96 0.31 -8.09
C PHE A 15 5.95 -0.28 -9.05
N VAL A 16 5.92 0.24 -10.26
CA VAL A 16 4.95 -0.18 -11.28
C VAL A 16 4.94 -1.70 -11.44
N GLY A 17 3.76 -2.27 -11.36
CA GLY A 17 3.58 -3.72 -11.45
C GLY A 17 3.56 -4.43 -10.11
N GLY A 18 3.85 -3.74 -9.02
CA GLY A 18 3.86 -4.31 -7.68
C GLY A 18 2.96 -3.58 -6.72
N TRP A 19 3.26 -3.67 -5.45
CA TRP A 19 2.48 -3.00 -4.42
C TRP A 19 3.30 -2.75 -3.16
N THR A 20 2.77 -1.87 -2.31
CA THR A 20 3.30 -1.58 -0.98
C THR A 20 2.27 -2.02 0.04
N GLU A 21 2.69 -2.73 1.08
CA GLU A 21 1.82 -3.09 2.20
C GLU A 21 2.05 -2.11 3.33
N VAL A 22 0.97 -1.54 3.84
CA VAL A 22 1.06 -0.63 4.99
C VAL A 22 0.25 -1.20 6.14
N GLU A 23 0.89 -1.44 7.27
CA GLU A 23 0.21 -1.84 8.49
C GLU A 23 -0.10 -0.60 9.31
N ALA A 24 -1.35 -0.33 9.54
CA ALA A 24 -1.78 0.87 10.25
C ALA A 24 -3.13 0.61 10.94
N PRO A 25 -3.49 1.42 11.95
CA PRO A 25 -4.75 1.21 12.66
C PRO A 25 -5.99 1.32 11.77
N ASP A 26 -5.95 2.21 10.79
CA ASP A 26 -7.09 2.41 9.90
C ASP A 26 -6.62 2.95 8.56
N HIS A 27 -7.58 3.10 7.65
CA HIS A 27 -7.32 3.56 6.28
C HIS A 27 -6.66 4.94 6.25
N ARG A 28 -7.12 5.85 7.08
CA ARG A 28 -6.59 7.20 7.12
C ARG A 28 -5.12 7.22 7.55
N ALA A 29 -4.80 6.47 8.59
CA ALA A 29 -3.42 6.36 9.07
C ALA A 29 -2.53 5.70 8.03
N ALA A 30 -3.07 4.72 7.30
CA ALA A 30 -2.33 4.06 6.23
C ALA A 30 -2.00 5.03 5.11
N CYS A 31 -2.96 5.87 4.71
CA CYS A 31 -2.73 6.88 3.68
C CYS A 31 -1.69 7.91 4.11
N ALA A 32 -1.74 8.34 5.37
CA ALA A 32 -0.77 9.29 5.90
C ALA A 32 0.64 8.69 5.90
N ALA A 33 0.77 7.43 6.31
CA ALA A 33 2.05 6.74 6.31
C ALA A 33 2.58 6.57 4.88
N PHE A 34 1.70 6.22 3.95
CA PHE A 34 2.09 6.08 2.56
C PHE A 34 2.61 7.40 1.99
N ARG A 35 1.92 8.51 2.26
CA ARG A 35 2.35 9.83 1.79
C ARG A 35 3.69 10.26 2.37
N ALA A 36 3.99 9.82 3.58
CA ALA A 36 5.28 10.14 4.18
C ALA A 36 6.44 9.51 3.43
N TYR A 37 6.21 8.33 2.85
CA TYR A 37 7.23 7.63 2.08
C TYR A 37 7.19 8.00 0.60
N HIS A 38 6.00 8.23 0.07
CA HIS A 38 5.78 8.53 -1.35
C HIS A 38 4.87 9.74 -1.48
N PRO A 39 5.45 10.95 -1.47
CA PRO A 39 4.65 12.18 -1.57
C PRO A 39 3.82 12.24 -2.85
N ASP A 40 2.69 12.91 -2.76
CA ASP A 40 1.80 13.09 -3.91
C ASP A 40 2.55 13.81 -5.03
N LYS A 41 2.44 13.31 -6.24
CA LYS A 41 2.95 14.02 -7.41
C LYS A 41 1.91 14.98 -7.95
N ILE A 42 0.65 14.65 -7.72
CA ILE A 42 -0.47 15.50 -8.07
C ILE A 42 -1.13 15.87 -6.76
N PRO A 43 -1.34 17.15 -6.46
CA PRO A 43 -1.91 17.56 -5.17
C PRO A 43 -3.18 16.80 -4.82
N ASN A 44 -3.23 16.30 -3.60
CA ASN A 44 -4.36 15.55 -3.03
C ASN A 44 -4.65 14.21 -3.72
N CYS A 45 -3.70 13.70 -4.49
CA CYS A 45 -3.85 12.41 -5.17
C CYS A 45 -2.72 11.49 -4.76
N LEU A 46 -3.03 10.41 -4.06
CA LEU A 46 -2.02 9.45 -3.64
C LEU A 46 -1.31 8.87 -4.85
N ASN A 47 0.00 8.68 -4.72
CA ASN A 47 0.83 8.19 -5.81
C ASN A 47 0.73 6.66 -5.94
N CYS A 48 -0.48 6.17 -6.15
CA CYS A 48 -0.77 4.76 -6.33
C CYS A 48 -2.02 4.62 -7.22
N SER A 49 -2.28 3.42 -7.68
CA SER A 49 -3.45 3.15 -8.53
C SER A 49 -4.69 2.82 -7.72
N SER A 50 -4.55 1.97 -6.71
CA SER A 50 -5.67 1.53 -5.90
C SER A 50 -5.21 1.19 -4.51
N ILE A 51 -6.15 1.23 -3.56
CA ILE A 51 -5.91 0.86 -2.18
C ILE A 51 -6.90 -0.24 -1.83
N TYR A 52 -6.40 -1.34 -1.31
CA TYR A 52 -7.22 -2.47 -0.89
C TYR A 52 -6.98 -2.78 0.57
N THR A 53 -8.01 -3.27 1.26
CA THR A 53 -7.76 -3.97 2.52
C THR A 53 -7.14 -5.31 2.16
N GLU A 54 -6.52 -5.97 3.12
CA GLU A 54 -5.91 -7.28 2.88
C GLU A 54 -6.94 -8.27 2.33
N GLU A 55 -8.13 -8.24 2.88
CA GLU A 55 -9.21 -9.12 2.46
C GLU A 55 -9.66 -8.85 1.03
N GLN A 56 -9.83 -7.58 0.70
CA GLN A 56 -10.19 -7.18 -0.66
C GLN A 56 -9.10 -7.59 -1.65
N PHE A 57 -7.86 -7.40 -1.27
CA PHE A 57 -6.73 -7.72 -2.14
C PHE A 57 -6.66 -9.22 -2.46
N LYS A 58 -6.92 -10.06 -1.47
CA LYS A 58 -6.97 -11.51 -1.69
C LYS A 58 -8.01 -11.88 -2.73
N LYS A 59 -9.13 -11.19 -2.75
CA LYS A 59 -10.21 -11.45 -3.70
C LYS A 59 -9.86 -11.06 -5.13
N THR A 60 -8.88 -10.17 -5.31
CA THR A 60 -8.47 -9.79 -6.66
C THR A 60 -7.66 -10.86 -7.36
N GLY A 61 -7.07 -11.77 -6.61
CA GLY A 61 -6.19 -12.79 -7.17
C GLY A 61 -4.82 -12.28 -7.58
N MET A 62 -4.54 -11.01 -7.37
CA MET A 62 -3.26 -10.42 -7.80
C MET A 62 -2.04 -11.04 -7.14
N ALA A 63 -2.19 -11.49 -5.92
CA ALA A 63 -1.09 -12.13 -5.19
C ALA A 63 -0.95 -13.62 -5.52
N GLY A 64 -1.91 -14.19 -6.23
CA GLY A 64 -1.89 -15.61 -6.57
C GLY A 64 -1.01 -15.92 -7.78
N PRO A 65 -0.72 -17.21 -7.99
CA PRO A 65 0.14 -17.59 -9.11
C PRO A 65 -0.34 -17.12 -10.47
N ASP A 66 -1.65 -17.18 -10.70
CA ASP A 66 -2.20 -16.79 -12.00
C ASP A 66 -2.31 -15.29 -12.19
N GLY A 67 -2.40 -14.54 -11.11
CA GLY A 67 -2.52 -13.11 -11.17
C GLY A 67 -1.20 -12.38 -11.01
N ASN A 68 -0.14 -13.12 -10.79
CA ASN A 68 1.14 -12.53 -10.47
C ASN A 68 2.08 -12.48 -11.69
N PHE A 69 1.80 -11.60 -12.61
CA PHE A 69 2.60 -11.43 -13.81
C PHE A 69 3.87 -10.61 -13.49
N GLY A 70 4.68 -11.13 -12.60
CA GLY A 70 5.86 -10.40 -12.12
C GLY A 70 5.52 -9.37 -11.05
N ARG A 71 4.30 -9.39 -10.57
CA ARG A 71 3.87 -8.47 -9.51
C ARG A 71 4.17 -9.04 -8.16
N PHE A 72 4.61 -8.24 -7.26
CA PHE A 72 4.92 -8.69 -5.90
C PHE A 72 4.97 -7.49 -4.95
N CYS A 73 5.03 -7.80 -3.66
CA CYS A 73 5.16 -6.77 -2.65
C CYS A 73 6.58 -6.22 -2.69
N HIS A 74 6.71 -4.96 -3.03
CA HIS A 74 8.02 -4.30 -3.11
C HIS A 74 8.44 -3.66 -1.80
N GLU A 75 7.47 -3.37 -0.95
CA GLU A 75 7.75 -2.57 0.23
C GLU A 75 6.73 -2.86 1.32
N ARG A 76 7.20 -2.87 2.56
CA ARG A 76 6.31 -2.99 3.71
C ARG A 76 6.60 -1.85 4.66
N ILE A 77 5.55 -1.12 5.02
CA ILE A 77 5.62 -0.03 5.95
C ILE A 77 4.78 -0.42 7.16
N THR A 78 5.37 -0.43 8.34
CA THR A 78 4.65 -0.73 9.55
C THR A 78 4.63 0.51 10.43
N LEU A 79 3.42 1.01 10.69
CA LEU A 79 3.26 2.15 11.56
C LEU A 79 3.32 1.67 13.00
N ARG A 80 4.40 1.96 13.70
CA ARG A 80 4.54 1.54 15.07
C ARG A 80 3.67 2.35 15.95
N ARG A 81 2.89 1.64 16.76
CA ARG A 81 2.22 2.31 17.80
C ARG A 81 3.26 2.70 18.81
N GLU A 82 3.37 3.94 19.07
CA GLU A 82 4.23 4.45 20.06
C GLU A 82 3.77 3.93 21.34
N ALA A 83 4.55 3.21 21.92
CA ALA A 83 4.17 2.71 23.14
C ALA A 83 4.09 3.83 24.07
N VAL A 84 3.64 4.21 24.30
CA VAL A 84 3.70 5.04 24.99
C VAL A 84 4.03 4.97 26.09
N THR A 85 4.42 4.94 26.32
CA THR A 85 4.80 4.84 27.20
C THR A 85 4.73 5.25 27.98
N ASN A 86 4.71 5.22 28.09
CA ASN A 86 4.84 5.50 28.60
C ASN A 86 4.65 5.82 29.15
#